data_0dd0c4e3aaf89fd36e394eda3494bda1
#
_entry.id   0dd0c4e3aaf89fd36e394eda3494bda1
#
_cell.length_a   1.000
_cell.length_b   1.000
_cell.length_c   1.000
_cell.angle_alpha   90.00
_cell.angle_beta   90.00
_cell.angle_gamma   90.00
#
_symmetry.space_group_name_H-M   'P 1'
#
loop_
_entity.id
_entity.type
_entity.pdbx_description
1 polymer ?
#
loop_
_entity_poly.entity_id
_entity_poly.type
_entity_poly.pdbx_seq_one_letter_code
_entity_poly.pdbx_strand_id
1 'polypeptide(L)'
;MATAVTSMMLVIGWQFVNFSPAQSVTTLNVYAAVSLTNALNAIKTQYQNANPSVNIVYTFGASGTLLSQIQAGAPADIFISAATDQINVLQNSSPSRLVAGSRKNVVKNSLVLIKPTTSPVSAGSAGLTSINGLTNANITGIAIGDYTGTPPVVPAGNYAKQVLTTRGIFTATSPKLYRGSNVRTVLTAVENKTLQVNGVNKTIDAGFVYKTDALISNKVKIVETALPSESNPIVYPLAILTRTTVLSAAQSFSSYLSGTTAQAIFKNNYGFALP
;
A
#
# COMPACT_ATOMS: atom_id res chain seq x y z
N MET A 1 -72.01 11.18 61.65
CA MET A 1 -71.08 11.82 60.71
C MET A 1 -69.89 10.88 60.57
N ALA A 2 -69.74 10.15 59.46
CA ALA A 2 -68.66 9.26 59.23
C ALA A 2 -67.77 9.84 58.07
N THR A 3 -66.58 10.18 58.43
CA THR A 3 -65.58 10.74 57.50
C THR A 3 -64.80 9.60 56.84
N ALA A 4 -64.97 9.44 55.54
CA ALA A 4 -64.22 8.49 54.70
C ALA A 4 -62.86 9.08 54.38
N VAL A 5 -61.75 8.36 54.74
CA VAL A 5 -60.40 8.67 54.37
C VAL A 5 -60.04 7.84 53.11
N THR A 6 -59.88 8.53 52.01
CA THR A 6 -59.46 7.89 50.73
C THR A 6 -57.95 7.84 50.68
N SER A 7 -57.36 6.62 50.80
CA SER A 7 -55.92 6.41 50.61
C SER A 7 -55.59 6.35 49.10
N MET A 8 -54.79 7.31 48.65
CA MET A 8 -54.24 7.36 47.29
C MET A 8 -52.91 6.58 47.26
N MET A 9 -52.90 5.38 46.64
CA MET A 9 -51.69 4.59 46.38
C MET A 9 -50.90 5.20 45.21
N LEU A 10 -49.70 5.71 45.50
CA LEU A 10 -48.75 6.19 44.49
C LEU A 10 -47.98 4.98 43.93
N VAL A 11 -48.29 4.53 42.71
CA VAL A 11 -47.53 3.48 42.01
C VAL A 11 -46.32 4.14 41.36
N ILE A 12 -45.16 3.99 41.96
CA ILE A 12 -43.86 4.40 41.35
C ILE A 12 -43.45 3.31 40.39
N GLY A 13 -43.67 3.57 39.11
CA GLY A 13 -43.21 2.68 38.02
C GLY A 13 -41.68 2.79 37.88
N TRP A 14 -40.98 1.72 38.20
CA TRP A 14 -39.54 1.60 37.93
C TRP A 14 -39.36 1.38 36.43
N GLN A 15 -38.87 2.40 35.73
CA GLN A 15 -38.38 2.26 34.38
C GLN A 15 -37.02 1.58 34.41
N PHE A 16 -36.90 0.33 34.01
CA PHE A 16 -35.63 -0.34 33.78
C PHE A 16 -34.98 0.26 32.54
N VAL A 17 -33.99 1.11 32.71
CA VAL A 17 -33.12 1.54 31.63
C VAL A 17 -32.26 0.35 31.25
N ASN A 18 -32.59 -0.29 30.14
CA ASN A 18 -31.74 -1.34 29.55
C ASN A 18 -30.45 -0.68 29.05
N PHE A 19 -29.39 -0.74 29.85
CA PHE A 19 -28.05 -0.44 29.38
C PHE A 19 -27.62 -1.59 28.45
N SER A 20 -27.70 -1.38 27.13
CA SER A 20 -27.00 -2.25 26.21
C SER A 20 -25.51 -2.17 26.53
N PRO A 21 -24.83 -3.28 26.78
CA PRO A 21 -23.40 -3.26 27.02
C PRO A 21 -22.71 -2.60 25.83
N ALA A 22 -21.78 -1.68 26.10
CA ALA A 22 -21.00 -1.04 25.06
C ALA A 22 -20.30 -2.17 24.27
N GLN A 23 -20.61 -2.27 22.98
CA GLN A 23 -20.01 -3.27 22.12
C GLN A 23 -18.51 -3.02 22.07
N SER A 24 -17.69 -3.98 22.54
CA SER A 24 -16.23 -3.84 22.54
C SER A 24 -15.73 -3.72 21.09
N VAL A 25 -15.01 -2.64 20.81
CA VAL A 25 -14.44 -2.40 19.49
C VAL A 25 -13.14 -3.23 19.35
N THR A 26 -13.10 -4.07 18.33
CA THR A 26 -11.92 -4.86 17.98
C THR A 26 -11.01 -4.04 17.08
N THR A 27 -9.77 -3.76 17.51
CA THR A 27 -8.77 -3.08 16.66
C THR A 27 -8.01 -4.11 15.83
N LEU A 28 -7.97 -3.88 14.51
CA LEU A 28 -7.25 -4.70 13.53
C LEU A 28 -6.11 -3.88 12.92
N ASN A 29 -4.87 -4.27 13.20
CA ASN A 29 -3.67 -3.61 12.71
C ASN A 29 -3.23 -4.21 11.38
N VAL A 30 -3.30 -3.42 10.31
CA VAL A 30 -2.98 -3.84 8.95
C VAL A 30 -1.76 -3.09 8.45
N TYR A 31 -0.67 -3.82 8.23
CA TYR A 31 0.57 -3.31 7.65
C TYR A 31 0.50 -3.51 6.14
N ALA A 32 0.52 -2.43 5.36
CA ALA A 32 0.26 -2.50 3.93
C ALA A 32 1.23 -1.65 3.11
N ALA A 33 1.57 -2.14 1.93
CA ALA A 33 2.36 -1.39 0.96
C ALA A 33 1.73 -0.03 0.69
N VAL A 34 2.54 1.04 0.72
CA VAL A 34 2.08 2.45 0.63
C VAL A 34 1.32 2.76 -0.67
N SER A 35 1.57 2.04 -1.75
CA SER A 35 0.82 2.15 -3.01
C SER A 35 -0.67 1.79 -2.88
N LEU A 36 -1.06 1.05 -1.84
CA LEU A 36 -2.44 0.69 -1.54
C LEU A 36 -3.21 1.76 -0.73
N THR A 37 -2.56 2.82 -0.27
CA THR A 37 -3.11 3.77 0.71
C THR A 37 -4.50 4.29 0.33
N ASN A 38 -4.65 4.79 -0.90
CA ASN A 38 -5.91 5.40 -1.34
C ASN A 38 -7.04 4.36 -1.42
N ALA A 39 -6.75 3.20 -2.02
CA ALA A 39 -7.73 2.13 -2.17
C ALA A 39 -8.14 1.54 -0.81
N LEU A 40 -7.18 1.22 0.06
CA LEU A 40 -7.46 0.66 1.37
C LEU A 40 -8.22 1.62 2.29
N ASN A 41 -7.96 2.93 2.23
CA ASN A 41 -8.73 3.91 2.98
C ASN A 41 -10.20 3.97 2.52
N ALA A 42 -10.47 3.92 1.21
CA ALA A 42 -11.82 3.84 0.70
C ALA A 42 -12.52 2.53 1.11
N ILE A 43 -11.81 1.41 1.05
CA ILE A 43 -12.28 0.09 1.48
C ILE A 43 -12.57 0.07 2.99
N LYS A 44 -11.68 0.67 3.81
CA LYS A 44 -11.89 0.80 5.26
C LYS A 44 -13.23 1.45 5.57
N THR A 45 -13.53 2.58 4.93
CA THR A 45 -14.81 3.29 5.15
C THR A 45 -16.01 2.37 4.87
N GLN A 46 -16.00 1.66 3.74
CA GLN A 46 -17.09 0.73 3.39
C GLN A 46 -17.19 -0.46 4.36
N TYR A 47 -16.04 -1.04 4.73
CA TYR A 47 -16.01 -2.17 5.65
C TYR A 47 -16.49 -1.82 7.05
N GLN A 48 -16.02 -0.69 7.62
CA GLN A 48 -16.38 -0.27 8.97
C GLN A 48 -17.85 0.18 9.08
N ASN A 49 -18.44 0.73 8.01
CA ASN A 49 -19.87 1.04 7.98
C ASN A 49 -20.72 -0.23 8.14
N ALA A 50 -20.28 -1.35 7.55
CA ALA A 50 -20.94 -2.65 7.68
C ALA A 50 -20.52 -3.44 8.93
N ASN A 51 -19.41 -3.07 9.57
CA ASN A 51 -18.82 -3.76 10.73
C ASN A 51 -18.39 -2.74 11.81
N PRO A 52 -19.33 -2.05 12.47
CA PRO A 52 -19.02 -0.94 13.39
C PRO A 52 -18.23 -1.36 14.63
N SER A 53 -18.20 -2.65 14.95
CA SER A 53 -17.39 -3.22 16.04
C SER A 53 -15.92 -3.44 15.66
N VAL A 54 -15.50 -3.16 14.41
CA VAL A 54 -14.11 -3.33 13.96
C VAL A 54 -13.49 -1.98 13.62
N ASN A 55 -12.37 -1.66 14.28
CA ASN A 55 -11.55 -0.49 13.96
C ASN A 55 -10.28 -0.94 13.22
N ILE A 56 -10.15 -0.59 11.94
CA ILE A 56 -8.94 -0.91 11.14
C ILE A 56 -7.93 0.22 11.31
N VAL A 57 -6.72 -0.13 11.73
CA VAL A 57 -5.58 0.78 11.83
C VAL A 57 -4.54 0.38 10.79
N TYR A 58 -4.24 1.29 9.86
CA TYR A 58 -3.22 1.04 8.84
C TYR A 58 -1.86 1.60 9.24
N THR A 59 -0.81 0.81 8.96
CA THR A 59 0.57 1.26 8.87
C THR A 59 1.04 1.10 7.44
N PHE A 60 1.21 2.22 6.73
CA PHE A 60 1.65 2.21 5.33
C PHE A 60 3.15 2.46 5.23
N GLY A 61 3.82 1.71 4.34
CA GLY A 61 5.27 1.85 4.13
C GLY A 61 5.78 1.06 2.93
N ALA A 62 7.08 1.10 2.71
CA ALA A 62 7.74 0.17 1.81
C ALA A 62 7.65 -1.24 2.38
N SER A 63 7.39 -2.23 1.52
CA SER A 63 7.12 -3.60 1.99
C SER A 63 8.31 -4.21 2.75
N GLY A 64 9.55 -3.91 2.38
CA GLY A 64 10.74 -4.37 3.10
C GLY A 64 10.87 -3.70 4.46
N THR A 65 10.57 -2.40 4.58
CA THR A 65 10.54 -1.69 5.87
C THR A 65 9.50 -2.28 6.81
N LEU A 66 8.28 -2.54 6.28
CA LEU A 66 7.21 -3.18 7.07
C LEU A 66 7.58 -4.60 7.49
N LEU A 67 8.23 -5.38 6.62
CA LEU A 67 8.78 -6.69 6.98
C LEU A 67 9.75 -6.59 8.16
N SER A 68 10.69 -5.65 8.11
CA SER A 68 11.66 -5.45 9.21
C SER A 68 10.96 -5.08 10.52
N GLN A 69 9.95 -4.22 10.48
CA GLN A 69 9.14 -3.87 11.66
C GLN A 69 8.40 -5.10 12.23
N ILE A 70 7.79 -5.92 11.36
CA ILE A 70 7.10 -7.15 11.75
C ILE A 70 8.07 -8.15 12.36
N GLN A 71 9.27 -8.29 11.80
CA GLN A 71 10.33 -9.14 12.34
C GLN A 71 10.82 -8.64 13.70
N ALA A 72 10.89 -7.33 13.90
CA ALA A 72 11.23 -6.68 15.16
C ALA A 72 10.09 -6.71 16.20
N GLY A 73 8.95 -7.29 15.86
CA GLY A 73 7.86 -7.46 16.81
C GLY A 73 6.72 -6.45 16.74
N ALA A 74 6.61 -5.65 15.68
CA ALA A 74 5.49 -4.73 15.49
C ALA A 74 4.12 -5.46 15.54
N PRO A 75 3.05 -4.86 16.10
CA PRO A 75 1.78 -5.51 16.39
C PRO A 75 0.89 -5.61 15.14
N ALA A 76 1.41 -6.18 14.06
CA ALA A 76 0.66 -6.39 12.83
C ALA A 76 -0.20 -7.66 12.94
N ASP A 77 -1.47 -7.56 12.55
CA ASP A 77 -2.39 -8.69 12.41
C ASP A 77 -2.41 -9.20 10.97
N ILE A 78 -2.38 -8.27 10.01
CA ILE A 78 -2.34 -8.57 8.58
C ILE A 78 -1.17 -7.83 7.95
N PHE A 79 -0.48 -8.51 7.04
CA PHE A 79 0.54 -7.89 6.18
C PHE A 79 0.15 -8.01 4.70
N ILE A 80 0.18 -6.88 3.96
CA ILE A 80 -0.09 -6.80 2.52
C ILE A 80 1.15 -6.19 1.85
N SER A 81 1.92 -7.04 1.18
CA SER A 81 3.15 -6.63 0.48
C SER A 81 2.89 -6.30 -0.99
N ALA A 82 3.75 -5.48 -1.61
CA ALA A 82 3.77 -5.22 -3.05
C ALA A 82 4.68 -6.20 -3.82
N ALA A 83 5.14 -7.27 -3.17
CA ALA A 83 5.85 -8.38 -3.77
C ALA A 83 5.73 -9.64 -2.91
N THR A 84 5.99 -10.79 -3.52
CA THR A 84 5.93 -12.09 -2.86
C THR A 84 7.08 -12.33 -1.89
N ASP A 85 8.23 -11.72 -2.15
CA ASP A 85 9.48 -12.00 -1.43
C ASP A 85 9.38 -11.73 0.07
N GLN A 86 8.74 -10.62 0.46
CA GLN A 86 8.57 -10.26 1.87
C GLN A 86 7.65 -11.24 2.61
N ILE A 87 6.61 -11.72 1.94
CA ILE A 87 5.72 -12.74 2.50
C ILE A 87 6.45 -14.09 2.60
N ASN A 88 7.28 -14.43 1.60
CA ASN A 88 8.08 -15.65 1.61
C ASN A 88 9.02 -15.71 2.84
N VAL A 89 9.65 -14.60 3.21
CA VAL A 89 10.51 -14.52 4.39
C VAL A 89 9.74 -14.90 5.67
N LEU A 90 8.52 -14.39 5.85
CA LEU A 90 7.69 -14.69 7.02
C LEU A 90 7.15 -16.13 6.97
N GLN A 91 6.80 -16.61 5.78
CA GLN A 91 6.30 -17.98 5.60
C GLN A 91 7.37 -19.02 5.88
N ASN A 92 8.59 -18.77 5.42
CA ASN A 92 9.71 -19.71 5.51
C ASN A 92 10.51 -19.58 6.83
N SER A 93 10.11 -18.69 7.74
CA SER A 93 10.70 -18.63 9.08
C SER A 93 10.35 -19.90 9.88
N SER A 94 11.20 -20.27 10.85
CA SER A 94 10.98 -21.43 11.70
C SER A 94 10.83 -20.99 13.17
N PRO A 95 9.63 -21.09 13.76
CA PRO A 95 8.35 -21.46 13.12
C PRO A 95 7.86 -20.39 12.13
N SER A 96 6.97 -20.78 11.20
CA SER A 96 6.32 -19.83 10.30
C SER A 96 5.58 -18.76 11.08
N ARG A 97 5.70 -17.50 10.62
CA ARG A 97 5.00 -16.35 11.21
C ARG A 97 3.64 -16.08 10.58
N LEU A 98 3.19 -16.91 9.65
CA LEU A 98 1.92 -16.78 8.97
C LEU A 98 0.93 -17.86 9.42
N VAL A 99 -0.33 -17.46 9.62
CA VAL A 99 -1.42 -18.39 9.82
C VAL A 99 -1.55 -19.26 8.57
N ALA A 100 -1.56 -20.58 8.75
CA ALA A 100 -1.63 -21.53 7.65
C ALA A 100 -2.85 -21.28 6.76
N GLY A 101 -2.67 -21.31 5.45
CA GLY A 101 -3.72 -21.08 4.47
C GLY A 101 -4.22 -19.64 4.36
N SER A 102 -3.69 -18.67 5.13
CA SER A 102 -4.16 -17.28 5.09
C SER A 102 -3.60 -16.47 3.92
N ARG A 103 -2.53 -16.95 3.27
CA ARG A 103 -1.89 -16.25 2.14
C ARG A 103 -2.79 -16.26 0.91
N LYS A 104 -3.00 -15.09 0.31
CA LYS A 104 -3.70 -14.92 -0.97
C LYS A 104 -3.22 -13.68 -1.68
N ASN A 105 -3.37 -13.63 -3.00
CA ASN A 105 -3.13 -12.42 -3.78
C ASN A 105 -4.39 -11.55 -3.76
N VAL A 106 -4.23 -10.26 -3.47
CA VAL A 106 -5.34 -9.30 -3.39
C VAL A 106 -5.55 -8.60 -4.72
N VAL A 107 -4.48 -8.07 -5.31
CA VAL A 107 -4.49 -7.34 -6.59
C VAL A 107 -3.17 -7.53 -7.33
N LYS A 108 -3.14 -7.07 -8.60
CA LYS A 108 -1.95 -6.94 -9.45
C LYS A 108 -1.74 -5.49 -9.86
N ASN A 109 -0.55 -5.17 -10.35
CA ASN A 109 -0.21 -3.85 -10.85
C ASN A 109 0.70 -3.93 -12.08
N SER A 110 1.04 -2.77 -12.64
CA SER A 110 2.04 -2.61 -13.69
C SER A 110 3.05 -1.56 -13.27
N LEU A 111 4.30 -1.69 -13.70
CA LEU A 111 5.33 -0.68 -13.54
C LEU A 111 5.27 0.30 -14.71
N VAL A 112 5.40 1.58 -14.41
CA VAL A 112 5.43 2.64 -15.42
C VAL A 112 6.61 3.58 -15.21
N LEU A 113 7.17 4.07 -16.30
CA LEU A 113 8.06 5.23 -16.29
C LEU A 113 7.19 6.48 -16.38
N ILE A 114 7.41 7.43 -15.47
CA ILE A 114 6.72 8.73 -15.43
C ILE A 114 7.69 9.87 -15.59
N LYS A 115 7.19 11.00 -16.08
CA LYS A 115 7.90 12.28 -16.12
C LYS A 115 6.98 13.42 -15.67
N PRO A 116 7.53 14.61 -15.27
CA PRO A 116 6.72 15.76 -14.89
C PRO A 116 5.86 16.27 -16.08
N THR A 117 4.67 16.80 -15.77
CA THR A 117 3.82 17.53 -16.74
C THR A 117 3.97 19.03 -16.62
N THR A 118 4.39 19.55 -15.46
CA THR A 118 4.44 20.98 -15.15
C THR A 118 5.74 21.62 -15.63
N SER A 119 5.64 22.85 -16.21
CA SER A 119 6.81 23.67 -16.55
C SER A 119 7.49 24.28 -15.32
N PRO A 120 8.78 24.59 -15.38
CA PRO A 120 9.71 24.22 -16.46
C PRO A 120 10.04 22.71 -16.40
N VAL A 121 9.99 22.05 -17.56
CA VAL A 121 10.42 20.66 -17.71
C VAL A 121 11.88 20.70 -18.17
N SER A 122 12.76 19.88 -17.59
CA SER A 122 14.15 19.78 -18.03
C SER A 122 14.22 19.34 -19.50
N ALA A 123 15.32 19.64 -20.19
CA ALA A 123 15.55 19.17 -21.55
C ALA A 123 15.48 17.64 -21.65
N GLY A 124 15.95 16.94 -20.61
CA GLY A 124 15.84 15.49 -20.51
C GLY A 124 14.39 15.02 -20.46
N SER A 125 13.58 15.56 -19.53
CA SER A 125 12.17 15.20 -19.41
C SER A 125 11.35 15.55 -20.66
N ALA A 126 11.65 16.68 -21.33
CA ALA A 126 10.92 17.13 -22.52
C ALA A 126 11.00 16.10 -23.66
N GLY A 127 12.21 15.60 -23.96
CA GLY A 127 12.47 14.65 -25.03
C GLY A 127 12.23 13.18 -24.69
N LEU A 128 11.89 12.86 -23.44
CA LEU A 128 11.73 11.46 -22.99
C LEU A 128 10.41 10.87 -23.48
N THR A 129 10.49 9.84 -24.35
CA THR A 129 9.34 9.16 -24.95
C THR A 129 9.30 7.65 -24.68
N SER A 130 10.39 7.08 -24.14
CA SER A 130 10.46 5.65 -23.83
C SER A 130 11.41 5.36 -22.67
N ILE A 131 11.33 4.14 -22.11
CA ILE A 131 12.28 3.66 -21.09
C ILE A 131 13.71 3.63 -21.63
N ASN A 132 13.90 3.23 -22.89
CA ASN A 132 15.23 3.23 -23.52
C ASN A 132 15.81 4.65 -23.65
N GLY A 133 14.96 5.67 -23.77
CA GLY A 133 15.37 7.08 -23.74
C GLY A 133 16.08 7.54 -22.49
N LEU A 134 16.03 6.77 -21.40
CA LEU A 134 16.75 7.06 -20.15
C LEU A 134 18.28 7.04 -20.31
N THR A 135 18.80 6.44 -21.38
CA THR A 135 20.24 6.46 -21.69
C THR A 135 20.71 7.82 -22.23
N ASN A 136 19.81 8.68 -22.68
CA ASN A 136 20.13 10.01 -23.21
C ASN A 136 20.93 10.84 -22.19
N ALA A 137 21.96 11.55 -22.67
CA ALA A 137 22.83 12.38 -21.82
C ALA A 137 22.08 13.52 -21.11
N ASN A 138 20.98 14.04 -21.72
CA ASN A 138 20.16 15.06 -21.12
C ASN A 138 19.30 14.58 -19.94
N ILE A 139 19.16 13.27 -19.73
CA ILE A 139 18.58 12.69 -18.51
C ILE A 139 19.68 12.66 -17.45
N THR A 140 19.51 13.43 -16.39
CA THR A 140 20.48 13.59 -15.31
C THR A 140 20.08 12.93 -14.01
N GLY A 141 18.77 12.72 -13.79
CA GLY A 141 18.25 12.07 -12.59
C GLY A 141 17.02 11.23 -12.83
N ILE A 142 17.05 10.00 -12.34
CA ILE A 142 15.96 9.03 -12.41
C ILE A 142 15.63 8.59 -11.00
N ALA A 143 14.45 8.91 -10.51
CA ALA A 143 13.98 8.45 -9.22
C ALA A 143 13.51 6.99 -9.31
N ILE A 144 13.99 6.15 -8.39
CA ILE A 144 13.68 4.73 -8.30
C ILE A 144 13.50 4.35 -6.83
N GLY A 145 12.66 3.35 -6.53
CA GLY A 145 12.59 2.81 -5.17
C GLY A 145 13.91 2.18 -4.74
N ASP A 146 14.20 2.18 -3.45
CA ASP A 146 15.41 1.51 -2.95
C ASP A 146 15.33 0.00 -3.19
N TYR A 147 16.08 -0.47 -4.17
CA TYR A 147 16.15 -1.87 -4.59
C TYR A 147 17.22 -2.68 -3.84
N THR A 148 17.85 -2.10 -2.82
CA THR A 148 18.83 -2.82 -1.99
C THR A 148 18.18 -3.71 -0.97
N GLY A 149 18.99 -4.61 -0.39
CA GLY A 149 18.50 -5.58 0.60
C GLY A 149 18.04 -6.91 -0.02
N THR A 150 17.86 -7.92 0.84
CA THR A 150 17.36 -9.25 0.48
C THR A 150 16.32 -9.68 1.54
N PRO A 151 15.02 -9.58 1.23
CA PRO A 151 14.43 -9.01 0.01
C PRO A 151 14.61 -7.49 -0.11
N PRO A 152 14.41 -6.91 -1.33
CA PRO A 152 14.54 -5.47 -1.56
C PRO A 152 13.61 -4.63 -0.68
N VAL A 153 14.12 -3.48 -0.19
CA VAL A 153 13.36 -2.57 0.68
C VAL A 153 12.11 -2.07 -0.01
N VAL A 154 12.25 -1.61 -1.26
CA VAL A 154 11.11 -1.11 -2.07
C VAL A 154 10.91 -2.02 -3.28
N PRO A 155 9.85 -2.85 -3.31
CA PRO A 155 9.60 -3.75 -4.43
C PRO A 155 9.53 -3.05 -5.80
N ALA A 156 8.91 -1.87 -5.90
CA ALA A 156 8.85 -1.09 -7.14
C ALA A 156 10.25 -0.79 -7.71
N GLY A 157 11.23 -0.53 -6.84
CA GLY A 157 12.62 -0.32 -7.23
C GLY A 157 13.26 -1.57 -7.81
N ASN A 158 12.98 -2.73 -7.22
CA ASN A 158 13.47 -4.00 -7.73
C ASN A 158 12.86 -4.34 -9.10
N TYR A 159 11.56 -4.13 -9.28
CA TYR A 159 10.93 -4.30 -10.60
C TYR A 159 11.54 -3.36 -11.65
N ALA A 160 11.79 -2.10 -11.28
CA ALA A 160 12.46 -1.15 -12.17
C ALA A 160 13.88 -1.59 -12.53
N LYS A 161 14.66 -2.10 -11.56
CA LYS A 161 15.97 -2.69 -11.82
C LYS A 161 15.88 -3.86 -12.80
N GLN A 162 14.90 -4.76 -12.63
CA GLN A 162 14.67 -5.89 -13.55
C GLN A 162 14.39 -5.39 -14.97
N VAL A 163 13.47 -4.42 -15.14
CA VAL A 163 13.15 -3.82 -16.44
C VAL A 163 14.39 -3.23 -17.10
N LEU A 164 15.15 -2.40 -16.38
CA LEU A 164 16.38 -1.78 -16.90
C LEU A 164 17.44 -2.83 -17.27
N THR A 165 17.53 -3.92 -16.51
CA THR A 165 18.46 -5.03 -16.78
C THR A 165 18.02 -5.82 -18.00
N THR A 166 16.74 -6.18 -18.11
CA THR A 166 16.17 -6.92 -19.25
C THR A 166 16.33 -6.14 -20.56
N ARG A 167 16.23 -4.80 -20.50
CA ARG A 167 16.48 -3.91 -21.65
C ARG A 167 17.96 -3.66 -21.94
N GLY A 168 18.88 -4.18 -21.13
CA GLY A 168 20.32 -3.98 -21.28
C GLY A 168 20.82 -2.57 -20.98
N ILE A 169 20.03 -1.71 -20.33
CA ILE A 169 20.36 -0.31 -20.07
C ILE A 169 20.65 0.00 -18.60
N PHE A 170 20.64 -1.00 -17.70
CA PHE A 170 20.86 -0.78 -16.28
C PHE A 170 22.21 -0.13 -16.01
N THR A 171 23.31 -0.63 -16.63
CA THR A 171 24.67 -0.09 -16.44
C THR A 171 24.74 1.37 -16.87
N ALA A 172 24.17 1.74 -18.01
CA ALA A 172 24.18 3.11 -18.53
C ALA A 172 23.33 4.07 -17.68
N THR A 173 22.27 3.57 -17.04
CA THR A 173 21.37 4.38 -16.22
C THR A 173 21.76 4.41 -14.75
N SER A 174 22.50 3.43 -14.24
CA SER A 174 22.83 3.29 -12.81
C SER A 174 23.48 4.52 -12.17
N PRO A 175 24.37 5.30 -12.84
CA PRO A 175 24.93 6.52 -12.26
C PRO A 175 23.90 7.65 -12.05
N LYS A 176 22.75 7.58 -12.73
CA LYS A 176 21.67 8.56 -12.68
C LYS A 176 20.54 8.15 -11.74
N LEU A 177 20.59 6.95 -11.13
CA LEU A 177 19.55 6.42 -10.27
C LEU A 177 19.63 7.01 -8.88
N TYR A 178 18.57 7.69 -8.44
CA TYR A 178 18.41 8.19 -7.08
C TYR A 178 17.29 7.44 -6.37
N ARG A 179 17.60 6.88 -5.18
CA ARG A 179 16.73 5.95 -4.47
C ARG A 179 15.82 6.67 -3.50
N GLY A 180 14.51 6.46 -3.66
CA GLY A 180 13.48 6.87 -2.71
C GLY A 180 13.17 5.76 -1.71
N SER A 181 12.83 6.14 -0.49
CA SER A 181 12.53 5.21 0.61
C SER A 181 11.23 4.39 0.41
N ASN A 182 10.36 4.81 -0.49
CA ASN A 182 9.17 4.09 -0.92
C ASN A 182 8.68 4.65 -2.27
N VAL A 183 7.68 4.01 -2.90
CA VAL A 183 7.19 4.41 -4.22
C VAL A 183 6.52 5.79 -4.24
N ARG A 184 5.91 6.22 -3.14
CA ARG A 184 5.30 7.57 -3.05
C ARG A 184 6.36 8.66 -2.93
N THR A 185 7.48 8.39 -2.27
CA THR A 185 8.66 9.28 -2.30
C THR A 185 9.17 9.44 -3.73
N VAL A 186 9.19 8.36 -4.53
CA VAL A 186 9.56 8.44 -5.95
C VAL A 186 8.58 9.29 -6.75
N LEU A 187 7.27 9.08 -6.58
CA LEU A 187 6.24 9.90 -7.22
C LEU A 187 6.44 11.40 -6.90
N THR A 188 6.54 11.74 -5.62
CA THR A 188 6.75 13.10 -5.14
C THR A 188 8.04 13.71 -5.69
N ALA A 189 9.11 12.90 -5.82
CA ALA A 189 10.37 13.35 -6.40
C ALA A 189 10.21 13.76 -7.87
N VAL A 190 9.43 13.02 -8.64
CA VAL A 190 9.14 13.38 -10.05
C VAL A 190 8.22 14.59 -10.11
N GLU A 191 7.18 14.68 -9.27
CA GLU A 191 6.28 15.83 -9.19
C GLU A 191 7.02 17.13 -8.91
N ASN A 192 7.95 17.08 -7.96
CA ASN A 192 8.74 18.22 -7.51
C ASN A 192 10.04 18.40 -8.31
N LYS A 193 10.38 17.46 -9.21
CA LYS A 193 11.62 17.45 -10.03
C LYS A 193 12.89 17.42 -9.18
N THR A 194 12.79 16.98 -7.95
CA THR A 194 13.91 16.94 -7.01
C THR A 194 13.76 15.80 -6.00
N LEU A 195 14.88 15.23 -5.61
CA LEU A 195 14.99 14.26 -4.51
C LEU A 195 16.19 14.63 -3.65
N GLN A 196 15.99 14.73 -2.36
CA GLN A 196 17.09 14.92 -1.41
C GLN A 196 17.83 13.59 -1.20
N VAL A 197 19.13 13.58 -1.46
CA VAL A 197 20.02 12.43 -1.28
C VAL A 197 21.23 12.90 -0.47
N ASN A 198 21.42 12.35 0.72
CA ASN A 198 22.49 12.71 1.64
C ASN A 198 22.62 14.24 1.86
N GLY A 199 21.48 14.90 2.09
CA GLY A 199 21.42 16.36 2.30
C GLY A 199 21.52 17.21 1.03
N VAL A 200 21.73 16.61 -0.15
CA VAL A 200 21.87 17.32 -1.43
C VAL A 200 20.62 17.09 -2.29
N ASN A 201 20.06 18.18 -2.83
CA ASN A 201 18.97 18.11 -3.79
C ASN A 201 19.50 17.67 -5.16
N LYS A 202 18.93 16.57 -5.69
CA LYS A 202 19.22 16.04 -7.02
C LYS A 202 18.07 16.36 -7.94
N THR A 203 18.37 16.85 -9.14
CA THR A 203 17.36 17.05 -10.19
C THR A 203 16.79 15.69 -10.63
N ILE A 204 15.47 15.61 -10.80
CA ILE A 204 14.78 14.39 -11.22
C ILE A 204 14.02 14.68 -12.52
N ASP A 205 14.39 13.96 -13.57
CA ASP A 205 13.80 14.05 -14.91
C ASP A 205 12.66 13.06 -15.12
N ALA A 206 12.78 11.88 -14.47
CA ALA A 206 11.84 10.79 -14.60
C ALA A 206 11.89 9.87 -13.37
N GLY A 207 10.96 8.93 -13.27
CA GLY A 207 11.00 7.92 -12.21
C GLY A 207 10.11 6.72 -12.50
N PHE A 208 10.35 5.63 -11.80
CA PHE A 208 9.56 4.41 -11.89
C PHE A 208 8.61 4.29 -10.71
N VAL A 209 7.32 4.18 -11.01
CA VAL A 209 6.25 3.97 -10.03
C VAL A 209 5.28 2.89 -10.53
N TYR A 210 4.35 2.47 -9.68
CA TYR A 210 3.24 1.67 -10.18
C TYR A 210 2.26 2.52 -10.98
N LYS A 211 1.56 1.90 -11.94
CA LYS A 211 0.54 2.59 -12.74
C LYS A 211 -0.50 3.28 -11.85
N THR A 212 -0.93 2.62 -10.79
CA THR A 212 -1.89 3.18 -9.83
C THR A 212 -1.37 4.42 -9.10
N ASP A 213 -0.06 4.52 -8.84
CA ASP A 213 0.54 5.73 -8.26
C ASP A 213 0.57 6.88 -9.27
N ALA A 214 0.82 6.59 -10.55
CA ALA A 214 0.79 7.61 -11.60
C ALA A 214 -0.62 8.18 -11.79
N LEU A 215 -1.65 7.34 -11.71
CA LEU A 215 -3.05 7.73 -11.95
C LEU A 215 -3.63 8.67 -10.89
N ILE A 216 -3.07 8.74 -9.70
CA ILE A 216 -3.54 9.65 -8.64
C ILE A 216 -2.93 11.05 -8.71
N SER A 217 -2.01 11.29 -9.64
CA SER A 217 -1.30 12.57 -9.78
C SER A 217 -1.60 13.22 -11.13
N ASN A 218 -1.91 14.51 -11.10
CA ASN A 218 -2.03 15.35 -12.29
C ASN A 218 -0.72 16.08 -12.66
N LYS A 219 0.34 15.91 -11.85
CA LYS A 219 1.65 16.54 -12.04
C LYS A 219 2.63 15.69 -12.82
N VAL A 220 2.28 14.44 -13.08
CA VAL A 220 3.11 13.53 -13.86
C VAL A 220 2.33 12.93 -15.01
N LYS A 221 3.04 12.46 -16.03
CA LYS A 221 2.46 11.66 -17.10
C LYS A 221 3.25 10.39 -17.31
N ILE A 222 2.55 9.33 -17.67
CA ILE A 222 3.15 8.06 -18.05
C ILE A 222 3.86 8.24 -19.39
N VAL A 223 5.13 7.86 -19.43
CA VAL A 223 5.97 7.81 -20.64
C VAL A 223 5.79 6.47 -21.33
N GLU A 224 5.93 5.39 -20.55
CA GLU A 224 5.82 4.02 -21.03
C GLU A 224 5.44 3.08 -19.88
N THR A 225 4.66 2.06 -20.19
CA THR A 225 4.39 0.94 -19.28
C THR A 225 5.36 -0.20 -19.62
N ALA A 226 6.07 -0.71 -18.63
CA ALA A 226 6.94 -1.87 -18.80
C ALA A 226 6.13 -3.10 -19.23
N LEU A 227 6.72 -3.92 -20.10
CA LEU A 227 6.08 -5.16 -20.54
C LEU A 227 6.05 -6.19 -19.41
N PRO A 228 5.04 -7.06 -19.35
CA PRO A 228 4.96 -8.12 -18.33
C PRO A 228 6.16 -9.07 -18.31
N SER A 229 6.85 -9.22 -19.45
CA SER A 229 8.04 -10.08 -19.59
C SER A 229 9.33 -9.45 -19.08
N GLU A 230 9.33 -8.16 -18.74
CA GLU A 230 10.54 -7.40 -18.35
C GLU A 230 10.83 -7.44 -16.84
N SER A 231 9.87 -7.91 -16.05
CA SER A 231 10.03 -8.11 -14.61
C SER A 231 9.21 -9.31 -14.13
N ASN A 232 9.44 -9.72 -12.89
CA ASN A 232 8.54 -10.64 -12.22
C ASN A 232 7.12 -10.05 -12.15
N PRO A 233 6.07 -10.88 -12.11
CA PRO A 233 4.70 -10.40 -11.94
C PRO A 233 4.52 -9.55 -10.68
N ILE A 234 3.91 -8.37 -10.84
CA ILE A 234 3.66 -7.45 -9.75
C ILE A 234 2.34 -7.83 -9.09
N VAL A 235 2.42 -8.63 -8.04
CA VAL A 235 1.27 -9.09 -7.24
C VAL A 235 1.36 -8.56 -5.82
N TYR A 236 0.20 -8.38 -5.19
CA TYR A 236 0.10 -7.94 -3.80
C TYR A 236 -0.45 -9.09 -2.94
N PRO A 237 0.43 -9.93 -2.40
CA PRO A 237 0.03 -10.95 -1.46
C PRO A 237 -0.33 -10.35 -0.11
N LEU A 238 -1.38 -10.91 0.50
CA LEU A 238 -1.82 -10.71 1.86
C LEU A 238 -1.55 -11.98 2.65
N ALA A 239 -1.18 -11.84 3.92
CA ALA A 239 -1.19 -12.94 4.88
C ALA A 239 -1.55 -12.44 6.29
N ILE A 240 -2.17 -13.32 7.10
CA ILE A 240 -2.47 -13.08 8.50
C ILE A 240 -1.29 -13.59 9.34
N LEU A 241 -0.85 -12.80 10.32
CA LEU A 241 0.28 -13.14 11.16
C LEU A 241 -0.13 -14.02 12.33
N THR A 242 0.70 -15.01 12.70
CA THR A 242 0.42 -15.94 13.82
C THR A 242 0.31 -15.26 15.17
N ARG A 243 0.87 -14.06 15.31
CA ARG A 243 0.82 -13.28 16.55
C ARG A 243 -0.51 -12.54 16.78
N THR A 244 -1.43 -12.54 15.79
CA THR A 244 -2.73 -11.88 15.95
C THR A 244 -3.53 -12.46 17.11
N THR A 245 -4.13 -11.57 17.89
CA THR A 245 -5.08 -11.95 18.96
C THR A 245 -6.53 -11.77 18.50
N VAL A 246 -6.73 -11.27 17.26
CA VAL A 246 -8.05 -10.95 16.67
C VAL A 246 -8.28 -11.70 15.35
N LEU A 247 -7.96 -13.01 15.37
CA LEU A 247 -7.93 -13.89 14.18
C LEU A 247 -9.23 -13.84 13.37
N SER A 248 -10.39 -13.88 14.03
CA SER A 248 -11.70 -13.85 13.35
C SER A 248 -11.88 -12.53 12.56
N ALA A 249 -11.55 -11.38 13.15
CA ALA A 249 -11.62 -10.09 12.47
C ALA A 249 -10.62 -10.01 11.30
N ALA A 250 -9.40 -10.54 11.48
CA ALA A 250 -8.39 -10.61 10.42
C ALA A 250 -8.86 -11.48 9.25
N GLN A 251 -9.45 -12.65 9.51
CA GLN A 251 -10.01 -13.54 8.48
C GLN A 251 -11.19 -12.88 7.74
N SER A 252 -12.10 -12.24 8.46
CA SER A 252 -13.25 -11.53 7.89
C SER A 252 -12.81 -10.39 6.97
N PHE A 253 -11.88 -9.54 7.43
CA PHE A 253 -11.36 -8.45 6.60
C PHE A 253 -10.55 -8.96 5.40
N SER A 254 -9.73 -9.99 5.60
CA SER A 254 -9.00 -10.66 4.51
C SER A 254 -9.96 -11.21 3.44
N SER A 255 -11.06 -11.83 3.85
CA SER A 255 -12.09 -12.32 2.92
C SER A 255 -12.81 -11.19 2.20
N TYR A 256 -13.12 -10.09 2.91
CA TYR A 256 -13.73 -8.90 2.31
C TYR A 256 -12.84 -8.29 1.22
N LEU A 257 -11.52 -8.21 1.42
CA LEU A 257 -10.58 -7.70 0.42
C LEU A 257 -10.58 -8.52 -0.89
N SER A 258 -10.96 -9.80 -0.83
CA SER A 258 -11.13 -10.66 -2.00
C SER A 258 -12.57 -10.71 -2.52
N GLY A 259 -13.50 -10.06 -1.84
CA GLY A 259 -14.91 -9.99 -2.22
C GLY A 259 -15.18 -8.95 -3.31
N THR A 260 -16.34 -9.07 -3.96
CA THR A 260 -16.74 -8.24 -5.12
C THR A 260 -16.68 -6.75 -4.85
N THR A 261 -17.12 -6.29 -3.68
CA THR A 261 -17.14 -4.86 -3.31
C THR A 261 -15.73 -4.27 -3.26
N ALA A 262 -14.82 -4.91 -2.52
CA ALA A 262 -13.45 -4.42 -2.42
C ALA A 262 -12.70 -4.52 -3.77
N GLN A 263 -12.92 -5.61 -4.51
CA GLN A 263 -12.31 -5.81 -5.83
C GLN A 263 -12.82 -4.77 -6.84
N ALA A 264 -14.10 -4.38 -6.79
CA ALA A 264 -14.63 -3.28 -7.61
C ALA A 264 -13.96 -1.94 -7.27
N ILE A 265 -13.76 -1.63 -5.99
CA ILE A 265 -13.05 -0.42 -5.55
C ILE A 265 -11.61 -0.43 -6.08
N PHE A 266 -10.86 -1.51 -5.88
CA PHE A 266 -9.50 -1.63 -6.38
C PHE A 266 -9.41 -1.40 -7.88
N LYS A 267 -10.27 -2.07 -8.65
CA LYS A 267 -10.22 -2.03 -10.12
C LYS A 267 -10.75 -0.71 -10.69
N ASN A 268 -11.98 -0.34 -10.32
CA ASN A 268 -12.70 0.73 -11.01
C ASN A 268 -12.29 2.12 -10.52
N ASN A 269 -11.96 2.26 -9.23
CA ASN A 269 -11.64 3.56 -8.66
C ASN A 269 -10.13 3.85 -8.67
N TYR A 270 -9.30 2.79 -8.58
CA TYR A 270 -7.84 2.96 -8.41
C TYR A 270 -6.99 2.26 -9.47
N GLY A 271 -7.60 1.56 -10.43
CA GLY A 271 -6.91 1.02 -11.61
C GLY A 271 -6.01 -0.19 -11.35
N PHE A 272 -6.17 -0.89 -10.22
CA PHE A 272 -5.52 -2.17 -9.99
C PHE A 272 -6.08 -3.24 -10.92
N ALA A 273 -5.24 -4.21 -11.31
CA ALA A 273 -5.72 -5.44 -11.94
C ALA A 273 -6.10 -6.47 -10.86
N LEU A 274 -7.11 -7.29 -11.16
CA LEU A 274 -7.51 -8.37 -10.27
C LEU A 274 -6.50 -9.53 -10.33
N PRO A 275 -6.43 -10.39 -9.29
CA PRO A 275 -5.49 -11.51 -9.19
C PRO A 275 -5.58 -12.50 -10.33
#